data_1aa5858e126e69a6b02f56f4f51975c7
#
_entry.id   1aa5858e126e69a6b02f56f4f51975c7
#
_cell.length_a   1.000
_cell.length_b   1.000
_cell.length_c   1.000
_cell.angle_alpha   90.00
_cell.angle_beta   90.00
_cell.angle_gamma   90.00
#
_symmetry.space_group_name_H-M   'P 1'
#
loop_
_entity.id
_entity.type
_entity.pdbx_description
1 polymer ?
#
loop_
_entity_poly.entity_id
_entity_poly.type
_entity_poly.pdbx_seq_one_letter_code
_entity_poly.pdbx_strand_id
1 'polypeptide(L)'
;MPSFLARMHQPEPENKCPDCLSIKLEGIPVQQENSDRFEFWHLSTQTHQIDLHLTIHFNEQWESLKQGRVKFGLKGGELRLKLEHCELPFESRELAGSFALGIQTERQEPEASKKTTGIEGGIRTTTSALDGSKTKTLFNGNPKTDFNKTEAFQVSVCHVTPKVSEENPAWIFEEERGDPVLKGVLRQETLGTLNAIDLPCRVEATFEVSQRDVCLTDAEGLWPPDISRNKRAVLARLIIQRLLAPKFKPYLSRAELHYD
;
A
#
# COMPACT_ATOMS: atom_id res chain seq x y z
N MET A 1 32.78 -26.42 3.39
CA MET A 1 32.40 -25.38 4.35
C MET A 1 30.89 -25.24 4.27
N PRO A 2 30.10 -25.33 5.36
CA PRO A 2 28.67 -25.14 5.27
C PRO A 2 28.42 -23.67 4.90
N SER A 3 27.71 -23.44 3.81
CA SER A 3 27.19 -22.12 3.46
C SER A 3 26.17 -21.73 4.53
N PHE A 4 26.53 -20.79 5.39
CA PHE A 4 25.55 -20.10 6.23
C PHE A 4 24.66 -19.31 5.29
N LEU A 5 23.51 -19.89 4.91
CA LEU A 5 22.43 -19.12 4.33
C LEU A 5 21.92 -18.19 5.42
N ALA A 6 22.31 -16.94 5.37
CA ALA A 6 21.78 -15.90 6.23
C ALA A 6 20.25 -15.95 6.20
N ARG A 7 19.64 -16.07 7.36
CA ARG A 7 18.21 -16.33 7.50
C ARG A 7 17.51 -15.02 7.85
N MET A 8 16.64 -14.56 6.95
CA MET A 8 15.75 -13.45 7.27
C MET A 8 14.61 -13.93 8.14
N HIS A 9 14.40 -13.25 9.24
CA HIS A 9 13.27 -13.46 10.13
C HIS A 9 12.46 -12.17 10.23
N GLN A 10 11.15 -12.29 10.02
CA GLN A 10 10.20 -11.18 10.12
C GLN A 10 9.24 -11.48 11.26
N PRO A 11 9.34 -10.75 12.40
CA PRO A 11 8.35 -10.84 13.46
C PRO A 11 6.98 -10.34 12.97
N GLU A 12 5.92 -10.74 13.66
CA GLU A 12 4.58 -10.26 13.35
C GLU A 12 4.51 -8.73 13.46
N PRO A 13 3.96 -8.02 12.46
CA PRO A 13 3.86 -6.57 12.49
C PRO A 13 2.90 -6.11 13.58
N GLU A 14 3.32 -5.12 14.35
CA GLU A 14 2.44 -4.44 15.31
C GLU A 14 1.60 -3.39 14.60
N ASN A 15 0.27 -3.50 14.68
CA ASN A 15 -0.63 -2.60 14.00
C ASN A 15 -1.82 -2.20 14.89
N LYS A 16 -2.02 -0.89 15.11
CA LYS A 16 -3.09 -0.35 15.94
C LYS A 16 -4.41 -0.15 15.19
N CYS A 17 -4.35 -0.07 13.86
CA CYS A 17 -5.50 0.10 13.00
C CYS A 17 -5.33 -0.73 11.72
N PRO A 18 -5.44 -2.08 11.82
CA PRO A 18 -5.09 -3.00 10.74
C PRO A 18 -5.96 -2.83 9.48
N ASP A 19 -7.21 -2.41 9.65
CA ASP A 19 -8.10 -2.16 8.50
C ASP A 19 -7.82 -0.82 7.81
N CYS A 20 -7.17 0.13 8.51
CA CYS A 20 -6.83 1.45 7.95
C CYS A 20 -5.51 1.46 7.22
N LEU A 21 -4.49 0.82 7.80
CA LEU A 21 -3.14 0.78 7.26
C LEU A 21 -2.49 -0.56 7.57
N SER A 22 -1.78 -1.15 6.62
CA SER A 22 -0.82 -2.21 6.91
C SER A 22 0.47 -1.97 6.15
N ILE A 23 1.61 -2.28 6.78
CA ILE A 23 2.94 -2.21 6.18
C ILE A 23 3.61 -3.57 6.26
N LYS A 24 4.33 -3.92 5.21
CA LYS A 24 5.20 -5.08 5.14
C LYS A 24 6.53 -4.65 4.56
N LEU A 25 7.61 -5.03 5.24
CA LEU A 25 8.97 -4.78 4.81
C LEU A 25 9.59 -6.12 4.41
N GLU A 26 10.22 -6.19 3.24
CA GLU A 26 10.90 -7.38 2.74
C GLU A 26 12.33 -7.01 2.36
N GLY A 27 13.28 -7.89 2.66
CA GLY A 27 14.68 -7.73 2.26
C GLY A 27 15.06 -8.84 1.29
N ILE A 28 15.73 -8.47 0.21
CA ILE A 28 16.24 -9.43 -0.78
C ILE A 28 17.77 -9.26 -0.83
N PRO A 29 18.56 -10.29 -0.46
CA PRO A 29 20.00 -10.21 -0.57
C PRO A 29 20.44 -9.99 -2.02
N VAL A 30 21.27 -8.98 -2.25
CA VAL A 30 21.86 -8.74 -3.56
C VAL A 30 22.97 -9.76 -3.77
N GLN A 31 22.82 -10.63 -4.78
CA GLN A 31 23.87 -11.55 -5.18
C GLN A 31 24.94 -10.74 -5.91
N GLN A 32 26.10 -10.57 -5.28
CA GLN A 32 27.27 -10.09 -5.99
C GLN A 32 27.68 -11.18 -6.99
N GLU A 33 27.50 -10.93 -8.28
CA GLU A 33 28.14 -11.73 -9.31
C GLU A 33 29.65 -11.62 -9.08
N ASN A 34 30.25 -12.74 -8.67
CA ASN A 34 31.68 -12.87 -8.58
C ASN A 34 32.26 -12.59 -9.96
N SER A 35 32.63 -11.36 -10.26
CA SER A 35 33.52 -11.07 -11.36
C SER A 35 34.89 -11.64 -10.96
N ASP A 36 35.18 -12.85 -11.50
CA ASP A 36 36.50 -13.47 -11.46
C ASP A 36 37.54 -12.52 -12.06
N ARG A 37 38.02 -11.58 -11.30
CA ARG A 37 39.24 -10.84 -11.56
C ARG A 37 40.04 -10.77 -10.28
N PHE A 38 41.11 -11.51 -10.30
CA PHE A 38 42.26 -11.52 -9.41
C PHE A 38 42.56 -10.14 -8.81
N GLU A 39 42.10 -9.88 -7.59
CA GLU A 39 42.72 -8.89 -6.72
C GLU A 39 43.08 -9.54 -5.39
N PHE A 40 44.28 -10.14 -5.44
CA PHE A 40 45.06 -10.64 -4.31
C PHE A 40 45.47 -9.41 -3.49
N TRP A 41 45.03 -9.16 -2.31
CA TRP A 41 45.51 -8.16 -1.35
C TRP A 41 44.53 -7.07 -0.84
N HIS A 42 43.26 -7.17 -0.92
CA HIS A 42 42.43 -6.36 -0.05
C HIS A 42 41.59 -7.28 0.87
N LEU A 43 41.73 -7.09 2.22
CA LEU A 43 40.69 -7.53 3.15
C LEU A 43 39.42 -6.75 2.78
N SER A 44 38.64 -7.25 1.80
CA SER A 44 37.31 -6.72 1.54
C SER A 44 36.45 -7.19 2.70
N THR A 45 36.09 -6.28 3.58
CA THR A 45 34.93 -6.44 4.43
C THR A 45 33.76 -6.72 3.48
N GLN A 46 33.29 -7.97 3.44
CA GLN A 46 32.10 -8.33 2.66
C GLN A 46 30.92 -7.58 3.25
N THR A 47 30.60 -6.43 2.69
CA THR A 47 29.37 -5.71 3.01
C THR A 47 28.23 -6.48 2.35
N HIS A 48 27.37 -7.08 3.18
CA HIS A 48 26.17 -7.73 2.68
C HIS A 48 25.17 -6.66 2.27
N GLN A 49 24.84 -6.61 0.99
CA GLN A 49 23.84 -5.71 0.44
C GLN A 49 22.47 -6.37 0.41
N ILE A 50 21.45 -5.63 0.81
CA ILE A 50 20.07 -6.09 0.91
C ILE A 50 19.16 -5.04 0.28
N ASP A 51 18.43 -5.39 -0.77
CA ASP A 51 17.40 -4.52 -1.33
C ASP A 51 16.16 -4.58 -0.44
N LEU A 52 15.75 -3.42 0.06
CA LEU A 52 14.56 -3.27 0.89
C LEU A 52 13.35 -2.95 0.02
N HIS A 53 12.32 -3.78 0.15
CA HIS A 53 11.03 -3.58 -0.52
C HIS A 53 9.93 -3.30 0.48
N LEU A 54 9.08 -2.33 0.13
CA LEU A 54 7.91 -1.93 0.89
C LEU A 54 6.64 -2.36 0.19
N THR A 55 5.75 -2.98 0.94
CA THR A 55 4.33 -3.08 0.57
C THR A 55 3.53 -2.32 1.61
N ILE A 56 2.69 -1.39 1.16
CA ILE A 56 1.83 -0.61 2.04
C ILE A 56 0.40 -0.60 1.51
N HIS A 57 -0.56 -0.89 2.39
CA HIS A 57 -1.97 -0.89 2.08
C HIS A 57 -2.69 0.21 2.85
N PHE A 58 -3.35 1.11 2.14
CA PHE A 58 -4.20 2.17 2.67
C PHE A 58 -5.66 1.82 2.47
N ASN A 59 -6.47 2.03 3.51
CA ASN A 59 -7.92 1.84 3.45
C ASN A 59 -8.62 2.73 4.48
N GLU A 60 -9.91 2.53 4.65
CA GLU A 60 -10.71 3.18 5.68
C GLU A 60 -11.10 2.18 6.77
N GLN A 61 -11.16 2.65 8.00
CA GLN A 61 -11.56 1.85 9.16
C GLN A 61 -12.72 2.50 9.91
N TRP A 62 -13.63 1.67 10.41
CA TRP A 62 -14.65 2.08 11.34
C TRP A 62 -14.13 2.03 12.78
N GLU A 63 -14.37 3.09 13.53
CA GLU A 63 -14.08 3.18 14.95
C GLU A 63 -15.35 3.44 15.73
N SER A 64 -15.64 2.56 16.72
CA SER A 64 -16.80 2.68 17.59
C SER A 64 -16.55 3.70 18.72
N LEU A 65 -17.49 4.60 18.90
CA LEU A 65 -17.51 5.61 19.96
C LEU A 65 -18.70 5.37 20.88
N LYS A 66 -18.75 6.04 22.03
CA LYS A 66 -19.85 5.87 23.01
C LYS A 66 -21.26 6.14 22.45
N GLN A 67 -21.38 7.02 21.47
CA GLN A 67 -22.66 7.49 20.94
C GLN A 67 -22.88 7.16 19.45
N GLY A 68 -21.98 6.37 18.83
CA GLY A 68 -22.04 6.05 17.42
C GLY A 68 -20.71 5.53 16.91
N ARG A 69 -20.48 5.61 15.60
CA ARG A 69 -19.21 5.21 15.00
C ARG A 69 -18.74 6.21 13.95
N VAL A 70 -17.45 6.27 13.74
CA VAL A 70 -16.83 7.09 12.69
C VAL A 70 -16.05 6.20 11.74
N LYS A 71 -16.06 6.56 10.46
CA LYS A 71 -15.18 6.00 9.46
C LYS A 71 -14.06 6.99 9.19
N PHE A 72 -12.83 6.54 9.19
CA PHE A 72 -11.68 7.39 8.94
C PHE A 72 -10.68 6.67 8.04
N GLY A 73 -9.86 7.46 7.40
CA GLY A 73 -8.72 7.02 6.61
C GLY A 73 -7.60 8.06 6.66
N LEU A 74 -6.52 7.79 5.95
CA LEU A 74 -5.31 8.60 5.94
C LEU A 74 -5.20 9.39 4.63
N LYS A 75 -4.82 10.66 4.73
CA LYS A 75 -4.38 11.47 3.58
C LYS A 75 -2.90 11.32 3.30
N GLY A 76 -2.16 10.79 4.26
CA GLY A 76 -0.73 10.60 4.21
C GLY A 76 -0.17 10.18 5.54
N GLY A 77 1.15 10.35 5.68
CA GLY A 77 1.90 10.03 6.89
C GLY A 77 3.38 9.93 6.59
N GLU A 78 4.14 9.47 7.55
CA GLU A 78 5.58 9.36 7.45
C GLU A 78 6.04 7.93 7.78
N LEU A 79 6.70 7.28 6.84
CA LEU A 79 7.42 6.04 7.08
C LEU A 79 8.82 6.40 7.56
N ARG A 80 9.24 5.85 8.70
CA ARG A 80 10.60 6.02 9.25
C ARG A 80 11.26 4.68 9.40
N LEU A 81 12.54 4.62 9.10
CA LEU A 81 13.37 3.46 9.39
C LEU A 81 14.31 3.77 10.55
N LYS A 82 14.41 2.83 11.48
CA LYS A 82 15.46 2.75 12.48
C LYS A 82 16.36 1.58 12.10
N LEU A 83 17.64 1.85 11.98
CA LEU A 83 18.65 0.91 11.50
C LEU A 83 19.58 0.55 12.66
N GLU A 84 19.85 -0.75 12.85
CA GLU A 84 20.81 -1.26 13.83
C GLU A 84 21.80 -2.17 13.10
N HIS A 85 23.11 -1.86 13.19
CA HIS A 85 24.21 -2.53 12.52
C HIS A 85 24.15 -2.52 10.98
N CYS A 86 23.45 -1.54 10.42
CA CYS A 86 23.35 -1.35 8.99
C CYS A 86 23.10 0.14 8.66
N GLU A 87 23.30 0.50 7.40
CA GLU A 87 23.06 1.84 6.89
C GLU A 87 22.35 1.81 5.54
N LEU A 88 21.55 2.85 5.27
CA LEU A 88 20.87 3.05 4.02
C LEU A 88 21.34 4.37 3.42
N PRO A 89 22.35 4.36 2.53
CA PRO A 89 22.87 5.56 1.88
C PRO A 89 21.76 6.35 1.20
N PHE A 90 21.87 7.68 1.24
CA PHE A 90 20.83 8.52 0.63
C PHE A 90 20.72 8.27 -0.89
N GLU A 91 21.84 8.05 -1.55
CA GLU A 91 21.91 7.79 -3.00
C GLU A 91 21.25 6.48 -3.41
N SER A 92 21.10 5.53 -2.47
CA SER A 92 20.41 4.24 -2.73
C SER A 92 18.91 4.30 -2.52
N ARG A 93 18.35 5.44 -2.05
CA ARG A 93 16.92 5.58 -1.79
C ARG A 93 16.17 5.83 -3.08
N GLU A 94 15.37 4.86 -3.48
CA GLU A 94 14.70 4.85 -4.78
C GLU A 94 13.23 5.30 -4.72
N LEU A 95 12.55 5.09 -3.59
CA LEU A 95 11.12 5.38 -3.47
C LEU A 95 10.86 6.89 -3.46
N ALA A 96 10.57 7.46 -4.64
CA ALA A 96 10.25 8.87 -4.82
C ALA A 96 9.32 9.08 -6.02
N GLY A 97 8.37 10.03 -5.91
CA GLY A 97 7.46 10.40 -6.99
C GLY A 97 6.02 9.98 -6.74
N SER A 98 5.23 9.92 -7.80
CA SER A 98 3.79 9.68 -7.74
C SER A 98 3.44 8.27 -8.15
N PHE A 99 2.73 7.56 -7.29
CA PHE A 99 2.37 6.16 -7.45
C PHE A 99 0.85 5.99 -7.49
N ALA A 100 0.35 5.28 -8.48
CA ALA A 100 -1.04 4.83 -8.53
C ALA A 100 -1.24 3.64 -7.60
N LEU A 101 -2.10 3.77 -6.59
CA LEU A 101 -2.39 2.69 -5.65
C LEU A 101 -3.29 1.65 -6.31
N GLY A 102 -2.83 0.39 -6.37
CA GLY A 102 -3.60 -0.71 -6.93
C GLY A 102 -4.84 -1.02 -6.09
N ILE A 103 -5.97 -1.29 -6.75
CA ILE A 103 -7.20 -1.70 -6.07
C ILE A 103 -7.07 -3.19 -5.71
N GLN A 104 -7.31 -3.56 -4.45
CA GLN A 104 -7.55 -4.96 -4.09
C GLN A 104 -8.96 -5.34 -4.55
N THR A 105 -9.04 -6.00 -5.70
CA THR A 105 -10.25 -6.78 -6.01
C THR A 105 -10.10 -8.09 -5.24
N GLU A 106 -10.82 -8.24 -4.12
CA GLU A 106 -11.02 -9.57 -3.53
C GLU A 106 -11.69 -10.43 -4.60
N ARG A 107 -10.90 -11.28 -5.25
CA ARG A 107 -11.45 -12.39 -6.00
C ARG A 107 -12.05 -13.34 -4.98
N GLN A 108 -13.32 -13.19 -4.68
CA GLN A 108 -14.11 -14.32 -4.25
C GLN A 108 -14.12 -15.28 -5.44
N GLU A 109 -13.31 -16.33 -5.37
CA GLU A 109 -13.44 -17.47 -6.27
C GLU A 109 -14.87 -18.00 -6.06
N PRO A 110 -15.73 -18.01 -7.10
CA PRO A 110 -16.99 -18.68 -6.99
C PRO A 110 -16.67 -20.17 -6.87
N GLU A 111 -17.03 -20.78 -5.75
CA GLU A 111 -17.07 -22.24 -5.61
C GLU A 111 -17.85 -22.81 -6.79
N ALA A 112 -17.13 -23.42 -7.71
CA ALA A 112 -17.71 -24.09 -8.87
C ALA A 112 -18.51 -25.31 -8.39
N SER A 113 -19.80 -25.11 -8.20
CA SER A 113 -20.76 -26.20 -8.08
C SER A 113 -20.72 -27.01 -9.37
N LYS A 114 -20.06 -28.16 -9.34
CA LYS A 114 -20.13 -29.18 -10.38
C LYS A 114 -21.58 -29.66 -10.53
N LYS A 115 -22.25 -29.17 -11.57
CA LYS A 115 -23.38 -29.90 -12.17
C LYS A 115 -22.97 -30.33 -13.57
N THR A 116 -22.66 -31.61 -13.66
CA THR A 116 -22.54 -32.38 -14.88
C THR A 116 -23.87 -32.44 -15.58
N THR A 117 -23.98 -31.93 -16.79
CA THR A 117 -24.93 -32.45 -17.79
C THR A 117 -24.32 -32.18 -19.17
N GLY A 118 -23.95 -33.25 -19.83
CA GLY A 118 -23.44 -33.20 -21.18
C GLY A 118 -24.55 -32.91 -22.19
N ILE A 119 -24.19 -32.22 -23.26
CA ILE A 119 -24.76 -32.41 -24.61
C ILE A 119 -23.68 -31.96 -25.59
N GLU A 120 -23.33 -32.87 -26.49
CA GLU A 120 -22.50 -32.69 -27.66
C GLU A 120 -23.11 -31.69 -28.66
N GLY A 121 -22.30 -30.95 -29.32
CA GLY A 121 -22.74 -30.11 -30.46
C GLY A 121 -21.60 -29.26 -31.00
N GLY A 122 -20.76 -29.87 -31.86
CA GLY A 122 -19.76 -29.12 -32.59
C GLY A 122 -20.37 -28.21 -33.65
N ILE A 123 -19.62 -27.16 -34.02
CA ILE A 123 -19.55 -26.59 -35.38
C ILE A 123 -18.47 -25.49 -35.39
N ARG A 124 -17.41 -25.79 -36.03
CA ARG A 124 -16.61 -25.12 -37.12
C ARG A 124 -16.45 -23.59 -37.08
N THR A 125 -15.23 -23.21 -36.88
CA THR A 125 -14.58 -21.99 -37.37
C THR A 125 -14.77 -21.75 -38.88
N THR A 126 -15.07 -20.52 -39.29
CA THR A 126 -14.60 -19.94 -40.54
C THR A 126 -14.37 -18.45 -40.40
N THR A 127 -13.13 -18.06 -40.62
CA THR A 127 -12.66 -16.72 -40.94
C THR A 127 -13.19 -16.29 -42.32
N SER A 128 -13.65 -15.04 -42.46
CA SER A 128 -13.48 -14.27 -43.71
C SER A 128 -13.71 -12.78 -43.46
N ALA A 129 -12.84 -12.01 -44.06
CA ALA A 129 -12.74 -10.58 -44.07
C ALA A 129 -13.68 -9.92 -45.08
N LEU A 130 -13.80 -8.58 -44.97
CA LEU A 130 -14.13 -7.56 -45.96
C LEU A 130 -15.62 -7.25 -46.21
N ASP A 131 -15.91 -6.04 -46.02
CA ASP A 131 -16.37 -4.98 -46.91
C ASP A 131 -17.73 -4.31 -46.54
N GLY A 132 -17.71 -3.01 -46.70
CA GLY A 132 -18.73 -2.10 -46.24
C GLY A 132 -20.04 -2.17 -47.02
N SER A 133 -21.10 -1.85 -46.37
CA SER A 133 -22.23 -1.09 -46.97
C SER A 133 -23.22 -0.63 -45.91
N LYS A 134 -23.68 0.60 -46.07
CA LYS A 134 -24.71 1.27 -45.28
C LYS A 134 -26.06 0.59 -45.48
N THR A 135 -26.74 0.23 -44.40
CA THR A 135 -28.22 0.08 -44.49
C THR A 135 -28.83 0.64 -43.23
N LYS A 136 -29.63 1.69 -43.40
CA LYS A 136 -30.56 2.23 -42.43
C LYS A 136 -31.67 1.22 -42.20
N THR A 137 -31.84 0.78 -40.97
CA THR A 137 -33.09 0.14 -40.55
C THR A 137 -33.61 0.87 -39.33
N LEU A 138 -34.75 1.52 -39.52
CA LEU A 138 -35.57 2.10 -38.48
C LEU A 138 -36.18 0.97 -37.65
N PHE A 139 -35.80 0.87 -36.41
CA PHE A 139 -36.51 0.07 -35.41
C PHE A 139 -36.91 0.96 -34.26
N ASN A 140 -38.22 1.21 -34.20
CA ASN A 140 -38.90 1.87 -33.11
C ASN A 140 -39.06 0.84 -31.99
N GLY A 141 -38.31 0.95 -30.96
CA GLY A 141 -38.40 0.11 -29.76
C GLY A 141 -37.70 0.83 -28.61
N ASN A 142 -38.51 1.32 -27.66
CA ASN A 142 -38.05 1.93 -26.43
C ASN A 142 -37.22 0.92 -25.64
N PRO A 143 -35.89 1.02 -25.56
CA PRO A 143 -35.12 0.30 -24.55
C PRO A 143 -35.15 1.20 -23.29
N LYS A 144 -35.73 0.69 -22.23
CA LYS A 144 -35.35 1.12 -20.88
C LYS A 144 -33.85 0.91 -20.80
N THR A 145 -33.12 1.99 -20.98
CA THR A 145 -31.68 2.02 -20.70
C THR A 145 -31.51 1.88 -19.20
N ASP A 146 -31.30 0.66 -18.75
CA ASP A 146 -30.59 0.45 -17.52
C ASP A 146 -29.24 1.17 -17.68
N PHE A 147 -29.13 2.33 -17.05
CA PHE A 147 -27.89 2.98 -16.86
C PHE A 147 -27.02 2.02 -16.02
N ASN A 148 -26.24 1.20 -16.65
CA ASN A 148 -25.06 0.61 -16.05
C ASN A 148 -24.22 1.78 -15.56
N LYS A 149 -24.36 2.09 -14.29
CA LYS A 149 -23.49 2.97 -13.54
C LYS A 149 -22.13 2.26 -13.55
N THR A 150 -21.35 2.51 -14.59
CA THR A 150 -19.95 2.17 -14.62
C THR A 150 -19.35 3.02 -13.50
N GLU A 151 -19.23 2.46 -12.30
CA GLU A 151 -18.42 3.08 -11.26
C GLU A 151 -17.01 3.15 -11.83
N ALA A 152 -16.63 4.34 -12.27
CA ALA A 152 -15.27 4.62 -12.63
C ALA A 152 -14.45 4.39 -11.35
N PHE A 153 -13.70 3.29 -11.30
CA PHE A 153 -12.79 3.00 -10.20
C PHE A 153 -11.77 4.14 -10.15
N GLN A 154 -11.97 5.03 -9.21
CA GLN A 154 -11.06 6.14 -8.98
C GLN A 154 -9.84 5.59 -8.27
N VAL A 155 -8.74 5.51 -9.01
CA VAL A 155 -7.45 5.05 -8.48
C VAL A 155 -6.86 6.20 -7.67
N SER A 156 -6.65 6.02 -6.37
CA SER A 156 -5.92 7.00 -5.55
C SER A 156 -4.47 7.09 -5.99
N VAL A 157 -3.91 8.30 -5.98
CA VAL A 157 -2.50 8.55 -6.27
C VAL A 157 -1.83 9.07 -5.01
N CYS A 158 -0.72 8.43 -4.66
CA CYS A 158 0.12 8.80 -3.54
C CYS A 158 1.43 9.41 -4.05
N HIS A 159 1.75 10.61 -3.60
CA HIS A 159 3.07 11.21 -3.80
C HIS A 159 3.98 10.83 -2.64
N VAL A 160 5.20 10.36 -2.97
CA VAL A 160 6.19 9.94 -1.97
C VAL A 160 7.44 10.81 -2.11
N THR A 161 7.86 11.40 -1.00
CA THR A 161 9.06 12.25 -0.93
C THR A 161 10.03 11.71 0.09
N PRO A 162 11.26 11.30 -0.28
CA PRO A 162 12.28 10.90 0.67
C PRO A 162 12.80 12.13 1.43
N LYS A 163 13.02 12.00 2.73
CA LYS A 163 13.68 13.02 3.55
C LYS A 163 15.19 12.91 3.45
N VAL A 164 15.84 14.08 3.39
CA VAL A 164 17.30 14.20 3.42
C VAL A 164 17.76 14.09 4.89
N SER A 165 17.87 12.87 5.40
CA SER A 165 18.44 12.58 6.71
C SER A 165 19.24 11.29 6.59
N GLU A 166 20.51 11.32 6.95
CA GLU A 166 21.37 10.13 6.88
C GLU A 166 21.09 9.17 8.02
N GLU A 167 20.94 9.69 9.24
CA GLU A 167 20.79 8.87 10.45
C GLU A 167 19.42 8.19 10.56
N ASN A 168 18.37 8.86 10.06
CA ASN A 168 16.99 8.37 10.18
C ASN A 168 16.29 8.45 8.83
N PRO A 169 16.45 7.45 7.95
CA PRO A 169 15.77 7.41 6.66
C PRO A 169 14.26 7.50 6.84
N ALA A 170 13.63 8.40 6.10
CA ALA A 170 12.19 8.59 6.18
C ALA A 170 11.59 9.02 4.83
N TRP A 171 10.32 8.68 4.61
CA TRP A 171 9.54 9.03 3.43
C TRP A 171 8.20 9.61 3.85
N ILE A 172 7.84 10.73 3.23
CA ILE A 172 6.54 11.36 3.39
C ILE A 172 5.61 10.85 2.30
N PHE A 173 4.44 10.38 2.69
CA PHE A 173 3.36 9.94 1.82
C PHE A 173 2.25 10.96 1.87
N GLU A 174 1.79 11.44 0.70
CA GLU A 174 0.74 12.44 0.59
C GLU A 174 -0.24 12.09 -0.53
N GLU A 175 -1.51 12.32 -0.31
CA GLU A 175 -2.53 12.21 -1.32
C GLU A 175 -2.38 13.37 -2.33
N GLU A 176 -2.39 13.07 -3.64
CA GLU A 176 -2.04 14.06 -4.69
C GLU A 176 -3.26 14.60 -5.46
N ARG A 177 -4.33 13.82 -5.61
CA ARG A 177 -5.47 14.15 -6.49
C ARG A 177 -6.60 14.94 -5.83
N GLY A 178 -6.54 15.19 -4.53
CA GLY A 178 -7.60 15.82 -3.75
C GLY A 178 -8.67 14.83 -3.26
N ASP A 179 -8.37 13.53 -3.27
CA ASP A 179 -9.19 12.52 -2.64
C ASP A 179 -9.25 12.76 -1.12
N PRO A 180 -10.35 12.40 -0.44
CA PRO A 180 -10.43 12.58 1.01
C PRO A 180 -9.40 11.76 1.76
N VAL A 181 -9.02 10.58 1.25
CA VAL A 181 -8.06 9.65 1.85
C VAL A 181 -7.40 8.78 0.78
N LEU A 182 -6.21 8.26 1.08
CA LEU A 182 -5.51 7.25 0.28
C LEU A 182 -6.25 5.91 0.38
N LYS A 183 -6.40 5.22 -0.76
CA LYS A 183 -7.01 3.88 -0.85
C LYS A 183 -6.29 3.04 -1.89
N GLY A 184 -5.92 1.84 -1.49
CA GLY A 184 -5.28 0.87 -2.36
C GLY A 184 -3.92 0.42 -1.85
N VAL A 185 -3.16 -0.25 -2.69
CA VAL A 185 -1.91 -0.92 -2.32
C VAL A 185 -0.76 -0.43 -3.19
N LEU A 186 0.31 -0.02 -2.55
CA LEU A 186 1.64 0.11 -3.12
C LEU A 186 2.36 -1.21 -2.88
N ARG A 187 2.76 -1.94 -3.93
CA ARG A 187 3.29 -3.30 -3.80
C ARG A 187 4.75 -3.39 -4.16
N GLN A 188 5.56 -3.94 -3.24
CA GLN A 188 6.95 -4.32 -3.48
C GLN A 188 7.79 -3.21 -4.14
N GLU A 189 7.53 -1.97 -3.77
CA GLU A 189 8.35 -0.86 -4.23
C GLU A 189 9.68 -0.84 -3.49
N THR A 190 10.75 -0.57 -4.21
CA THR A 190 12.10 -0.53 -3.65
C THR A 190 12.28 0.73 -2.82
N LEU A 191 12.58 0.57 -1.52
CA LEU A 191 12.97 1.68 -0.66
C LEU A 191 14.41 2.12 -0.92
N GLY A 192 15.29 1.15 -1.19
CA GLY A 192 16.70 1.34 -1.44
C GLY A 192 17.54 0.13 -1.04
N THR A 193 18.85 0.21 -1.28
CA THR A 193 19.80 -0.85 -0.94
C THR A 193 20.51 -0.56 0.38
N LEU A 194 20.32 -1.46 1.33
CA LEU A 194 20.91 -1.44 2.66
C LEU A 194 22.30 -2.10 2.63
N ASN A 195 23.26 -1.50 3.34
CA ASN A 195 24.57 -2.07 3.60
C ASN A 195 24.61 -2.62 5.04
N ALA A 196 24.66 -3.93 5.23
CA ALA A 196 24.87 -4.51 6.54
C ALA A 196 26.35 -4.33 6.94
N ILE A 197 26.57 -3.67 8.08
CA ILE A 197 27.91 -3.38 8.62
C ILE A 197 28.36 -4.56 9.48
N ASP A 198 27.43 -5.10 10.26
CA ASP A 198 27.67 -6.22 11.17
C ASP A 198 26.39 -7.08 11.26
N LEU A 199 26.54 -8.33 11.70
CA LEU A 199 25.44 -9.26 11.90
C LEU A 199 25.29 -9.60 13.40
N PRO A 200 24.06 -9.74 13.90
CA PRO A 200 22.80 -9.55 13.21
C PRO A 200 22.50 -8.06 12.93
N CYS A 201 21.93 -7.75 11.76
CA CYS A 201 21.40 -6.43 11.49
C CYS A 201 19.87 -6.39 11.60
N ARG A 202 19.33 -5.24 12.01
CA ARG A 202 17.89 -5.05 12.20
C ARG A 202 17.42 -3.77 11.55
N VAL A 203 16.28 -3.87 10.89
CA VAL A 203 15.57 -2.73 10.33
C VAL A 203 14.17 -2.69 10.93
N GLU A 204 13.82 -1.59 11.59
CA GLU A 204 12.49 -1.33 12.11
C GLU A 204 11.85 -0.23 11.27
N ALA A 205 10.71 -0.52 10.66
CA ALA A 205 9.90 0.43 9.91
C ALA A 205 8.68 0.84 10.73
N THR A 206 8.50 2.12 10.98
CA THR A 206 7.33 2.69 11.67
C THR A 206 6.60 3.64 10.75
N PHE A 207 5.25 3.56 10.74
CA PHE A 207 4.43 4.53 10.05
C PHE A 207 3.74 5.45 11.06
N GLU A 208 4.13 6.72 10.99
CA GLU A 208 3.64 7.77 11.89
C GLU A 208 2.62 8.65 11.17
N VAL A 209 1.58 9.05 11.87
CA VAL A 209 0.55 9.95 11.35
C VAL A 209 0.34 11.13 12.26
N SER A 210 0.15 12.30 11.69
CA SER A 210 -0.25 13.51 12.40
C SER A 210 -1.77 13.70 12.32
N GLN A 211 -2.31 14.60 13.13
CA GLN A 211 -3.74 14.92 13.08
C GLN A 211 -4.20 15.43 11.70
N ARG A 212 -3.29 16.02 10.92
CA ARG A 212 -3.57 16.56 9.58
C ARG A 212 -3.72 15.47 8.53
N ASP A 213 -3.07 14.33 8.79
CA ASP A 213 -3.06 13.19 7.88
C ASP A 213 -4.31 12.31 8.03
N VAL A 214 -5.12 12.55 9.06
CA VAL A 214 -6.34 11.79 9.34
C VAL A 214 -7.56 12.55 8.83
N CYS A 215 -8.44 11.85 8.11
CA CYS A 215 -9.71 12.40 7.63
C CYS A 215 -10.87 11.49 8.04
N LEU A 216 -11.94 12.09 8.59
CA LEU A 216 -13.20 11.39 8.78
C LEU A 216 -13.97 11.41 7.45
N THR A 217 -14.29 10.22 6.95
CA THR A 217 -15.00 10.05 5.68
C THR A 217 -16.48 9.80 5.89
N ASP A 218 -16.86 9.18 7.02
CA ASP A 218 -18.25 8.95 7.39
C ASP A 218 -18.46 8.95 8.90
N ALA A 219 -19.72 9.05 9.34
CA ALA A 219 -20.08 8.98 10.75
C ALA A 219 -21.56 8.64 10.93
N GLU A 220 -21.84 7.72 11.83
CA GLU A 220 -23.18 7.26 12.16
C GLU A 220 -23.51 7.50 13.65
N GLY A 221 -24.71 8.02 13.89
CA GLY A 221 -25.23 8.21 15.25
C GLY A 221 -24.61 9.35 16.08
N LEU A 222 -23.67 10.12 15.51
CA LEU A 222 -22.90 11.11 16.25
C LEU A 222 -23.44 12.53 16.21
N TRP A 223 -24.21 12.86 15.19
CA TRP A 223 -24.80 14.20 15.05
C TRP A 223 -26.17 14.14 14.41
N PRO A 224 -27.01 15.13 14.73
CA PRO A 224 -28.35 15.22 14.14
C PRO A 224 -28.26 15.50 12.64
N PRO A 225 -29.27 15.09 11.85
CA PRO A 225 -29.27 15.22 10.39
C PRO A 225 -29.22 16.69 9.91
N ASP A 226 -29.65 17.63 10.72
CA ASP A 226 -29.70 19.07 10.44
C ASP A 226 -28.44 19.83 10.88
N ILE A 227 -27.39 19.14 11.31
CA ILE A 227 -26.16 19.81 11.75
C ILE A 227 -25.55 20.64 10.63
N SER A 228 -25.18 21.88 10.89
CA SER A 228 -24.50 22.72 9.93
C SER A 228 -23.11 22.19 9.57
N ARG A 229 -22.69 22.40 8.32
CA ARG A 229 -21.37 21.95 7.82
C ARG A 229 -20.21 22.40 8.70
N ASN A 230 -20.25 23.66 9.21
CA ASN A 230 -19.21 24.20 10.07
C ASN A 230 -19.13 23.49 11.43
N LYS A 231 -20.30 23.25 12.05
CA LYS A 231 -20.34 22.51 13.34
C LYS A 231 -19.85 21.07 13.15
N ARG A 232 -20.25 20.41 12.06
CA ARG A 232 -19.75 19.06 11.71
C ARG A 232 -18.22 19.04 11.59
N ALA A 233 -17.64 20.02 10.88
CA ALA A 233 -16.18 20.12 10.71
C ALA A 233 -15.45 20.31 12.04
N VAL A 234 -15.98 21.15 12.95
CA VAL A 234 -15.41 21.34 14.28
C VAL A 234 -15.47 20.05 15.11
N LEU A 235 -16.61 19.37 15.11
CA LEU A 235 -16.78 18.11 15.85
C LEU A 235 -15.87 17.01 15.27
N ALA A 236 -15.76 16.90 13.95
CA ALA A 236 -14.84 15.98 13.30
C ALA A 236 -13.40 16.21 13.76
N ARG A 237 -12.95 17.47 13.77
CA ARG A 237 -11.61 17.82 14.28
C ARG A 237 -11.40 17.43 15.74
N LEU A 238 -12.40 17.64 16.59
CA LEU A 238 -12.32 17.26 18.02
C LEU A 238 -12.26 15.74 18.20
N ILE A 239 -13.00 14.97 17.39
CA ILE A 239 -12.95 13.50 17.39
C ILE A 239 -11.54 13.04 17.00
N ILE A 240 -10.99 13.56 15.92
CA ILE A 240 -9.62 13.22 15.50
C ILE A 240 -8.64 13.54 16.63
N GLN A 241 -8.69 14.75 17.17
CA GLN A 241 -7.72 15.22 18.16
C GLN A 241 -7.77 14.45 19.48
N ARG A 242 -8.99 14.19 20.00
CA ARG A 242 -9.18 13.65 21.34
C ARG A 242 -9.32 12.15 21.41
N LEU A 243 -9.83 11.53 20.34
CA LEU A 243 -10.16 10.11 20.34
C LEU A 243 -9.26 9.28 19.44
N LEU A 244 -8.94 9.74 18.23
CA LEU A 244 -8.14 8.98 17.29
C LEU A 244 -6.63 9.23 17.46
N ALA A 245 -6.19 10.48 17.48
CA ALA A 245 -4.76 10.80 17.54
C ALA A 245 -3.98 10.17 18.71
N PRO A 246 -4.55 10.02 19.93
CA PRO A 246 -3.86 9.31 21.01
C PRO A 246 -3.61 7.84 20.71
N LYS A 247 -4.49 7.18 19.93
CA LYS A 247 -4.34 5.77 19.53
C LYS A 247 -3.19 5.55 18.55
N PHE A 248 -2.88 6.54 17.72
CA PHE A 248 -1.86 6.44 16.69
C PHE A 248 -0.44 6.67 17.18
N LYS A 249 -0.28 7.08 18.46
CA LYS A 249 1.04 7.35 19.03
C LYS A 249 1.66 6.12 19.68
N PRO A 250 3.01 5.95 19.62
CA PRO A 250 3.94 6.79 18.85
C PRO A 250 3.86 6.56 17.33
N TYR A 251 3.40 5.40 16.88
CA TYR A 251 3.22 5.01 15.48
C TYR A 251 1.84 4.34 15.29
N LEU A 252 1.37 4.28 14.06
CA LEU A 252 0.15 3.57 13.68
C LEU A 252 0.43 2.10 13.36
N SER A 253 1.49 1.83 12.63
CA SER A 253 1.93 0.49 12.25
C SER A 253 3.45 0.38 12.34
N ARG A 254 3.95 -0.81 12.68
CA ARG A 254 5.37 -1.14 12.82
C ARG A 254 5.64 -2.50 12.22
N ALA A 255 6.69 -2.61 11.44
CA ALA A 255 7.22 -3.86 10.90
C ALA A 255 8.72 -3.95 11.16
N GLU A 256 9.22 -5.15 11.38
CA GLU A 256 10.64 -5.40 11.64
C GLU A 256 11.18 -6.44 10.67
N LEU A 257 12.44 -6.28 10.32
CA LEU A 257 13.21 -7.23 9.52
C LEU A 257 14.54 -7.51 10.23
N HIS A 258 14.82 -8.77 10.46
CA HIS A 258 16.08 -9.23 11.07
C HIS A 258 16.83 -10.03 10.02
N TYR A 259 18.12 -9.80 9.95
CA TYR A 259 19.06 -10.51 9.08
C TYR A 259 20.21 -11.02 9.94
N ASP A 260 20.29 -12.37 10.07
CA ASP A 260 21.25 -13.08 10.91
C ASP A 260 22.39 -13.73 10.09
#